data_dd3868e85846d698e13c991d399c9b8e
#
_entry.id   dd3868e85846d698e13c991d399c9b8e
#
_cell.length_a   1.000
_cell.length_b   1.000
_cell.length_c   1.000
_cell.angle_alpha   90.00
_cell.angle_beta   90.00
_cell.angle_gamma   90.00
#
_symmetry.space_group_name_H-M   'P 1'
#
loop_
_entity.id
_entity.type
_entity.pdbx_description
1 polymer ?
#
loop_
_entity_poly.entity_id
_entity_poly.type
_entity_poly.pdbx_seq_one_letter_code
_entity_poly.pdbx_strand_id
1 'polypeptide(L)'
;SASRPGDLPTDLLGPWFRKTNWPRIWWDLNIQTLYSPVYAANRLVLGESLVGFFDAKRENFYRNAREKWGNDFAMQPDHYYSGPEKRPWRTREHWGDDFDETAYVTVTTDNQGLRGDGARAPDVPLKQYWTSPGHLTWALYYYYMHYRYTMNHELVTDQEQHAFYPLLRASINTFLRLLEEGDDGMLHLPRLASPEYTADTDAHYGLAMLRWGCQTLLELNARYQLDDPLASRWAYTLENLVPYHVGEYGLRIGANSDLLKSHR
;
A
#
# COMPACT_ATOMS: atom_id res chain seq x y z
N SER A 1 11.72 -11.65 -22.82
CA SER A 1 11.73 -11.05 -21.50
C SER A 1 11.71 -12.13 -20.42
N ALA A 2 12.24 -11.82 -19.24
CA ALA A 2 12.29 -12.77 -18.14
C ALA A 2 10.95 -12.91 -17.41
N SER A 3 10.01 -12.02 -17.66
CA SER A 3 8.65 -12.06 -17.12
C SER A 3 7.64 -11.96 -18.26
N ARG A 4 6.92 -13.03 -18.50
CA ARG A 4 5.85 -13.15 -19.50
C ARG A 4 4.49 -13.21 -18.79
N PRO A 5 3.39 -13.08 -19.51
CA PRO A 5 2.08 -13.41 -18.97
C PRO A 5 2.08 -14.79 -18.31
N GLY A 6 1.63 -14.90 -17.08
CA GLY A 6 1.64 -16.13 -16.29
C GLY A 6 2.95 -16.43 -15.54
N ASP A 7 4.04 -15.71 -15.83
CA ASP A 7 5.28 -15.78 -15.06
C ASP A 7 5.22 -14.85 -13.83
N LEU A 8 6.24 -14.99 -12.97
CA LEU A 8 6.44 -14.08 -11.84
C LEU A 8 6.80 -12.67 -12.33
N PRO A 9 6.45 -11.62 -11.55
CA PRO A 9 6.96 -10.29 -11.81
C PRO A 9 8.49 -10.27 -11.79
N THR A 10 9.05 -9.32 -12.51
CA THR A 10 10.49 -9.11 -12.56
C THR A 10 11.04 -8.82 -11.16
N ASP A 11 12.08 -9.53 -10.76
CA ASP A 11 12.78 -9.29 -9.49
C ASP A 11 13.71 -8.06 -9.54
N LEU A 12 14.44 -7.80 -8.45
CA LEU A 12 15.37 -6.67 -8.33
C LEU A 12 16.42 -6.59 -9.46
N LEU A 13 16.87 -7.74 -9.95
CA LEU A 13 17.90 -7.80 -10.99
C LEU A 13 17.32 -7.81 -12.40
N GLY A 14 16.02 -7.84 -12.53
CA GLY A 14 15.36 -7.97 -13.83
C GLY A 14 15.66 -9.33 -14.49
N PRO A 15 15.95 -9.35 -15.81
CA PRO A 15 16.14 -10.60 -16.55
C PRO A 15 17.53 -11.25 -16.37
N TRP A 16 18.36 -10.73 -15.49
CA TRP A 16 19.76 -11.16 -15.38
C TRP A 16 19.93 -12.27 -14.36
N PHE A 17 20.46 -13.40 -14.76
CA PHE A 17 20.88 -14.47 -13.87
C PHE A 17 22.21 -14.12 -13.21
N ARG A 18 22.11 -13.42 -12.09
CA ARG A 18 23.28 -13.04 -11.29
C ARG A 18 23.05 -13.38 -9.82
N LYS A 19 24.09 -13.89 -9.18
CA LYS A 19 24.06 -13.99 -7.72
C LYS A 19 23.91 -12.59 -7.13
N THR A 20 22.90 -12.41 -6.30
CA THR A 20 22.63 -11.15 -5.60
C THR A 20 22.51 -11.39 -4.11
N ASN A 21 22.89 -10.37 -3.34
CA ASN A 21 22.67 -10.36 -1.89
C ASN A 21 21.20 -10.06 -1.54
N TRP A 22 20.39 -9.64 -2.52
CA TRP A 22 18.99 -9.29 -2.35
C TRP A 22 18.09 -10.09 -3.34
N PRO A 23 18.01 -11.42 -3.16
CA PRO A 23 17.08 -12.22 -3.93
C PRO A 23 15.65 -11.82 -3.54
N ARG A 24 14.65 -12.15 -4.36
CA ARG A 24 13.22 -11.96 -4.09
C ARG A 24 12.60 -10.76 -4.78
N ILE A 25 11.28 -10.67 -4.67
CA ILE A 25 10.50 -9.52 -5.16
C ILE A 25 10.65 -8.38 -4.16
N TRP A 26 11.14 -7.24 -4.63
CA TRP A 26 11.36 -6.03 -3.83
C TRP A 26 10.27 -5.00 -4.07
N TRP A 27 9.45 -4.77 -3.06
CA TRP A 27 8.32 -3.84 -3.09
C TRP A 27 8.69 -2.42 -2.62
N ASP A 28 9.84 -2.24 -2.05
CA ASP A 28 10.34 -0.92 -1.66
C ASP A 28 11.02 -0.26 -2.86
N LEU A 29 10.18 0.31 -3.68
CA LEU A 29 10.31 1.04 -4.93
C LEU A 29 10.80 0.26 -6.17
N ASN A 30 11.42 -0.91 -6.04
CA ASN A 30 11.99 -1.60 -7.20
C ASN A 30 10.94 -2.12 -8.18
N ILE A 31 9.92 -2.82 -7.71
CA ILE A 31 8.79 -3.25 -8.56
C ILE A 31 8.14 -2.03 -9.22
N GLN A 32 7.90 -0.99 -8.47
CA GLN A 32 7.28 0.24 -8.98
C GLN A 32 8.12 0.88 -10.08
N THR A 33 9.42 0.99 -9.86
CA THR A 33 10.35 1.56 -10.85
C THR A 33 10.43 0.71 -12.11
N LEU A 34 10.46 -0.63 -11.96
CA LEU A 34 10.57 -1.56 -13.08
C LEU A 34 9.32 -1.56 -13.98
N TYR A 35 8.13 -1.42 -13.41
CA TYR A 35 6.88 -1.43 -14.18
C TYR A 35 6.46 -0.04 -14.70
N SER A 36 7.04 1.03 -14.19
CA SER A 36 6.76 2.40 -14.64
C SER A 36 6.89 2.58 -16.18
N PRO A 37 7.96 2.16 -16.84
CA PRO A 37 8.13 2.37 -18.28
C PRO A 37 7.21 1.52 -19.16
N VAL A 38 6.61 0.45 -18.63
CA VAL A 38 5.75 -0.48 -19.40
C VAL A 38 4.59 0.28 -20.06
N TYR A 39 3.94 1.13 -19.30
CA TYR A 39 2.78 1.89 -19.75
C TYR A 39 3.17 3.09 -20.61
N ALA A 40 4.19 3.83 -20.21
CA ALA A 40 4.73 4.94 -20.99
C ALA A 40 5.22 4.50 -22.39
N ALA A 41 5.78 3.29 -22.49
CA ALA A 41 6.24 2.70 -23.74
C ALA A 41 5.16 1.92 -24.50
N ASN A 42 3.91 1.91 -24.02
CA ASN A 42 2.81 1.12 -24.60
C ASN A 42 3.15 -0.38 -24.79
N ARG A 43 3.85 -0.97 -23.81
CA ARG A 43 4.23 -2.40 -23.81
C ARG A 43 3.36 -3.19 -22.84
N LEU A 44 2.04 -3.08 -22.96
CA LEU A 44 1.05 -3.52 -21.99
C LEU A 44 1.17 -5.00 -21.62
N VAL A 45 1.49 -5.86 -22.57
CA VAL A 45 1.70 -7.29 -22.34
C VAL A 45 2.77 -7.60 -21.28
N LEU A 46 3.74 -6.69 -21.08
CA LEU A 46 4.76 -6.86 -20.04
C LEU A 46 4.22 -6.57 -18.64
N GLY A 47 3.10 -5.86 -18.52
CA GLY A 47 2.41 -5.61 -17.27
C GLY A 47 1.61 -6.82 -16.76
N GLU A 48 1.25 -7.75 -17.64
CA GLU A 48 0.40 -8.88 -17.31
C GLU A 48 1.03 -9.83 -16.27
N SER A 49 2.36 -9.92 -16.21
CA SER A 49 3.04 -10.72 -15.19
C SER A 49 2.80 -10.16 -13.76
N LEU A 50 2.73 -8.85 -13.61
CA LEU A 50 2.43 -8.21 -12.31
C LEU A 50 0.93 -8.33 -11.98
N VAL A 51 0.07 -8.08 -12.95
CA VAL A 51 -1.39 -8.21 -12.81
C VAL A 51 -1.76 -9.63 -12.41
N GLY A 52 -1.33 -10.63 -13.18
CA GLY A 52 -1.59 -12.04 -12.89
C GLY A 52 -0.99 -12.53 -11.57
N PHE A 53 0.10 -11.93 -11.12
CA PHE A 53 0.65 -12.21 -9.81
C PHE A 53 -0.27 -11.73 -8.68
N PHE A 54 -0.82 -10.52 -8.77
CA PHE A 54 -1.80 -10.04 -7.81
C PHE A 54 -3.05 -10.91 -7.79
N ASP A 55 -3.58 -11.27 -8.96
CA ASP A 55 -4.76 -12.11 -9.06
C ASP A 55 -4.53 -13.49 -8.43
N ALA A 56 -3.42 -14.14 -8.79
CA ALA A 56 -3.11 -15.49 -8.32
C ALA A 56 -2.70 -15.56 -6.83
N LYS A 57 -2.22 -14.45 -6.25
CA LYS A 57 -1.67 -14.43 -4.88
C LYS A 57 -2.44 -13.52 -3.93
N ARG A 58 -3.63 -13.09 -4.29
CA ARG A 58 -4.49 -12.20 -3.52
C ARG A 58 -4.56 -12.55 -2.04
N GLU A 59 -4.83 -13.81 -1.73
CA GLU A 59 -4.98 -14.31 -0.35
C GLU A 59 -3.71 -14.14 0.50
N ASN A 60 -2.55 -14.18 -0.13
CA ASN A 60 -1.28 -14.02 0.57
C ASN A 60 -1.06 -12.59 1.05
N PHE A 61 -1.57 -11.59 0.34
CA PHE A 61 -1.51 -10.19 0.79
C PHE A 61 -2.42 -9.94 2.01
N TYR A 62 -3.59 -10.58 2.07
CA TYR A 62 -4.44 -10.56 3.27
C TYR A 62 -3.76 -11.29 4.44
N ARG A 63 -3.18 -12.44 4.17
CA ARG A 63 -2.42 -13.19 5.17
C ARG A 63 -1.25 -12.37 5.73
N ASN A 64 -0.49 -11.69 4.88
CA ASN A 64 0.61 -10.81 5.32
C ASN A 64 0.12 -9.72 6.30
N ALA A 65 -1.04 -9.14 6.06
CA ALA A 65 -1.64 -8.16 6.97
C ALA A 65 -1.98 -8.79 8.31
N ARG A 66 -2.65 -9.94 8.31
CA ARG A 66 -3.00 -10.69 9.53
C ARG A 66 -1.76 -11.09 10.34
N GLU A 67 -0.71 -11.54 9.68
CA GLU A 67 0.56 -11.91 10.33
C GLU A 67 1.30 -10.70 10.89
N LYS A 68 1.22 -9.55 10.20
CA LYS A 68 1.90 -8.31 10.63
C LYS A 68 1.23 -7.67 11.84
N TRP A 69 -0.10 -7.60 11.85
CA TRP A 69 -0.86 -6.85 12.85
C TRP A 69 -1.81 -7.70 13.69
N GLY A 70 -1.91 -9.00 13.40
CA GLY A 70 -2.86 -9.90 14.04
C GLY A 70 -4.28 -9.76 13.50
N ASN A 71 -5.18 -10.59 14.04
CA ASN A 71 -6.59 -10.57 13.63
C ASN A 71 -7.36 -9.39 14.24
N ASP A 72 -6.79 -8.76 15.27
CA ASP A 72 -7.38 -7.63 15.95
C ASP A 72 -6.43 -6.44 15.96
N PHE A 73 -6.55 -5.64 14.94
CA PHE A 73 -5.77 -4.41 14.78
C PHE A 73 -6.04 -3.40 15.89
N ALA A 74 -7.22 -3.48 16.53
CA ALA A 74 -7.61 -2.59 17.63
C ALA A 74 -6.95 -2.96 18.95
N MET A 75 -6.48 -4.21 19.09
CA MET A 75 -5.95 -4.76 20.34
C MET A 75 -4.42 -4.82 20.40
N GLN A 76 -3.71 -4.33 19.40
CA GLN A 76 -2.24 -4.27 19.49
C GLN A 76 -1.84 -3.17 20.48
N PRO A 77 -1.28 -3.53 21.63
CA PRO A 77 -0.92 -2.54 22.63
C PRO A 77 0.29 -1.71 22.22
N ASP A 78 0.17 -0.45 22.41
CA ASP A 78 1.13 0.52 22.92
C ASP A 78 2.55 0.68 22.37
N HIS A 79 3.01 -0.09 21.41
CA HIS A 79 4.37 0.11 20.92
C HIS A 79 4.50 1.19 19.85
N TYR A 80 3.38 1.72 19.36
CA TYR A 80 3.37 2.69 18.27
C TYR A 80 2.60 3.98 18.56
N TYR A 81 1.76 4.03 19.61
CA TYR A 81 0.84 5.14 19.82
C TYR A 81 0.76 5.56 21.28
N SER A 82 0.87 6.83 21.54
CA SER A 82 0.67 7.43 22.84
C SER A 82 -0.83 7.47 23.19
N GLY A 83 -1.30 6.43 23.88
CA GLY A 83 -2.54 6.45 24.63
C GLY A 83 -3.77 5.78 24.01
N PRO A 84 -4.49 4.97 24.83
CA PRO A 84 -5.70 4.25 24.43
C PRO A 84 -6.93 5.17 24.22
N GLU A 85 -6.87 6.42 24.65
CA GLU A 85 -8.04 7.30 24.72
C GLU A 85 -8.41 7.98 23.38
N LYS A 86 -7.54 7.92 22.35
CA LYS A 86 -7.73 8.62 21.09
C LYS A 86 -8.19 7.73 19.92
N ARG A 87 -8.89 6.62 20.17
CA ARG A 87 -9.25 5.65 19.13
C ARG A 87 -10.74 5.34 18.92
N PRO A 88 -11.72 6.21 19.23
CA PRO A 88 -13.13 5.82 19.13
C PRO A 88 -13.57 5.48 17.70
N TRP A 89 -12.98 6.05 16.69
CA TRP A 89 -13.36 5.86 15.29
C TRP A 89 -12.67 4.65 14.61
N ARG A 90 -11.83 3.91 15.31
CA ARG A 90 -11.21 2.64 14.86
C ARG A 90 -11.98 1.40 15.28
N THR A 91 -13.04 1.54 16.04
CA THR A 91 -13.79 0.40 16.54
C THR A 91 -14.65 -0.22 15.45
N ARG A 92 -14.89 -1.54 15.56
CA ARG A 92 -15.79 -2.29 14.69
C ARG A 92 -17.18 -1.65 14.64
N GLU A 93 -17.67 -1.12 15.77
CA GLU A 93 -18.93 -0.39 15.87
C GLU A 93 -18.97 0.83 14.94
N HIS A 94 -17.82 1.47 14.76
CA HIS A 94 -17.71 2.67 13.92
C HIS A 94 -17.59 2.35 12.42
N TRP A 95 -16.88 1.28 12.07
CA TRP A 95 -16.53 0.97 10.68
C TRP A 95 -17.31 -0.20 10.08
N GLY A 96 -17.94 -1.06 10.88
CA GLY A 96 -18.64 -2.26 10.44
C GLY A 96 -17.71 -3.41 10.07
N ASP A 97 -18.29 -4.53 9.71
CA ASP A 97 -17.54 -5.78 9.45
C ASP A 97 -16.68 -5.73 8.17
N ASP A 98 -17.12 -4.98 7.15
CA ASP A 98 -16.38 -4.85 5.88
C ASP A 98 -15.03 -4.13 6.00
N PHE A 99 -14.81 -3.45 7.13
CA PHE A 99 -13.54 -2.81 7.44
C PHE A 99 -12.45 -3.79 7.91
N ASP A 100 -12.82 -5.01 8.27
CA ASP A 100 -11.88 -5.96 8.86
C ASP A 100 -10.86 -6.50 7.85
N GLU A 101 -11.18 -6.49 6.56
CA GLU A 101 -10.27 -6.99 5.56
C GLU A 101 -9.17 -5.96 5.26
N THR A 102 -7.94 -6.36 5.55
CA THR A 102 -6.73 -5.57 5.29
C THR A 102 -5.75 -6.36 4.44
N ALA A 103 -4.98 -5.65 3.61
CA ALA A 103 -3.92 -6.26 2.79
C ALA A 103 -2.61 -5.49 2.93
N TYR A 104 -1.50 -6.21 2.89
CA TYR A 104 -0.18 -5.66 3.10
C TYR A 104 0.90 -6.43 2.34
N VAL A 105 1.95 -5.72 1.98
CA VAL A 105 3.21 -6.31 1.53
C VAL A 105 4.37 -5.69 2.30
N THR A 106 5.31 -6.52 2.70
CA THR A 106 6.56 -6.07 3.32
C THR A 106 7.52 -5.53 2.25
N VAL A 107 8.68 -5.02 2.66
CA VAL A 107 9.74 -4.55 1.74
C VAL A 107 10.09 -5.62 0.70
N THR A 108 10.13 -6.90 1.11
CA THR A 108 10.40 -8.03 0.20
C THR A 108 9.44 -9.18 0.45
N THR A 109 9.13 -9.92 -0.60
CA THR A 109 8.39 -11.18 -0.51
C THR A 109 9.08 -12.29 -1.29
N ASP A 110 8.69 -13.53 -1.00
CA ASP A 110 9.01 -14.68 -1.83
C ASP A 110 8.17 -14.70 -3.12
N ASN A 111 8.31 -15.77 -3.89
CA ASN A 111 7.60 -15.98 -5.14
C ASN A 111 6.09 -16.25 -4.96
N GLN A 112 5.61 -16.39 -3.73
CA GLN A 112 4.20 -16.51 -3.41
C GLN A 112 3.58 -15.18 -2.96
N GLY A 113 4.38 -14.12 -2.87
CA GLY A 113 3.94 -12.85 -2.31
C GLY A 113 3.85 -12.86 -0.79
N LEU A 114 4.32 -13.95 -0.14
CA LEU A 114 4.38 -14.06 1.30
C LEU A 114 5.62 -13.36 1.84
N ARG A 115 5.51 -12.89 3.07
CA ARG A 115 6.65 -12.32 3.81
C ARG A 115 7.83 -13.27 3.73
N GLY A 116 8.92 -12.78 3.21
CA GLY A 116 10.13 -13.57 3.11
C GLY A 116 10.86 -13.70 4.44
N ASP A 117 10.90 -14.89 5.00
CA ASP A 117 11.63 -15.19 6.23
C ASP A 117 13.15 -15.14 6.09
N GLY A 118 13.65 -14.79 4.94
CA GLY A 118 15.05 -15.01 4.60
C GLY A 118 15.98 -13.82 4.77
N ALA A 119 15.53 -12.72 5.28
CA ALA A 119 16.42 -11.59 5.45
C ALA A 119 16.90 -11.39 6.89
N ARG A 120 16.22 -11.95 7.89
CA ARG A 120 16.72 -11.94 9.30
C ARG A 120 15.94 -12.91 10.17
N ALA A 121 16.66 -13.40 11.19
CA ALA A 121 16.16 -14.22 12.27
C ALA A 121 14.84 -13.66 12.88
N PRO A 122 13.96 -14.54 13.36
CA PRO A 122 12.65 -14.18 13.92
C PRO A 122 12.72 -13.21 15.11
N ASP A 123 13.88 -13.01 15.69
CA ASP A 123 14.08 -12.25 16.93
C ASP A 123 14.51 -10.79 16.73
N VAL A 124 14.66 -10.33 15.48
CA VAL A 124 14.91 -8.89 15.26
C VAL A 124 13.55 -8.22 15.09
N PRO A 125 13.09 -7.41 16.05
CA PRO A 125 11.94 -6.55 15.85
C PRO A 125 12.17 -5.82 14.53
N LEU A 126 11.24 -5.99 13.57
CA LEU A 126 11.23 -5.14 12.38
C LEU A 126 11.29 -3.73 12.92
N LYS A 127 12.43 -3.07 12.74
CA LYS A 127 12.59 -1.70 13.23
C LYS A 127 11.38 -0.95 12.70
N GLN A 128 10.68 -0.28 13.59
CA GLN A 128 9.49 0.53 13.31
C GLN A 128 9.62 1.36 12.02
N TYR A 129 10.86 1.69 11.66
CA TYR A 129 11.24 2.51 10.53
C TYR A 129 10.93 1.91 9.14
N TRP A 130 10.73 0.60 9.03
CA TRP A 130 10.52 -0.08 7.75
C TRP A 130 9.08 -0.52 7.52
N THR A 131 8.16 -0.14 8.38
CA THR A 131 6.75 -0.40 8.17
C THR A 131 6.17 0.70 7.28
N SER A 132 5.80 0.36 6.08
CA SER A 132 5.09 1.25 5.17
C SER A 132 3.89 0.52 4.58
N PRO A 133 2.67 0.92 4.92
CA PRO A 133 1.45 0.37 4.32
C PRO A 133 1.33 0.73 2.83
N GLY A 134 2.07 1.73 2.38
CA GLY A 134 1.98 2.26 1.03
C GLY A 134 2.60 1.40 -0.07
N HIS A 135 3.48 0.43 0.25
CA HIS A 135 4.14 -0.38 -0.78
C HIS A 135 3.13 -1.14 -1.66
N LEU A 136 2.13 -1.77 -1.05
CA LEU A 136 1.08 -2.47 -1.80
C LEU A 136 0.23 -1.49 -2.61
N THR A 137 -0.21 -0.40 -2.00
CA THR A 137 -1.00 0.63 -2.68
C THR A 137 -0.26 1.19 -3.89
N TRP A 138 1.03 1.47 -3.75
CA TRP A 138 1.86 1.96 -4.86
C TRP A 138 2.04 0.91 -5.97
N ALA A 139 2.24 -0.35 -5.61
CA ALA A 139 2.33 -1.41 -6.61
C ALA A 139 0.99 -1.61 -7.35
N LEU A 140 -0.15 -1.49 -6.65
CA LEU A 140 -1.49 -1.53 -7.25
C LEU A 140 -1.76 -0.34 -8.18
N TYR A 141 -1.03 0.77 -8.06
CA TYR A 141 -1.08 1.83 -9.06
C TYR A 141 -0.73 1.33 -10.47
N TYR A 142 0.19 0.37 -10.60
CA TYR A 142 0.53 -0.21 -11.91
C TYR A 142 -0.53 -1.19 -12.41
N TYR A 143 -1.27 -1.83 -11.52
CA TYR A 143 -2.48 -2.56 -11.91
C TYR A 143 -3.55 -1.58 -12.42
N TYR A 144 -3.76 -0.46 -11.72
CA TYR A 144 -4.63 0.62 -12.20
C TYR A 144 -4.21 1.16 -13.55
N MET A 145 -2.92 1.38 -13.78
CA MET A 145 -2.40 1.79 -15.09
C MET A 145 -2.70 0.73 -16.15
N HIS A 146 -2.58 -0.56 -15.82
CA HIS A 146 -2.93 -1.63 -16.75
C HIS A 146 -4.41 -1.56 -17.14
N TYR A 147 -5.29 -1.43 -16.17
CA TYR A 147 -6.72 -1.19 -16.41
C TYR A 147 -6.97 0.03 -17.31
N ARG A 148 -6.33 1.16 -16.99
CA ARG A 148 -6.51 2.41 -17.75
C ARG A 148 -6.02 2.33 -19.19
N TYR A 149 -4.89 1.70 -19.44
CA TYR A 149 -4.29 1.61 -20.76
C TYR A 149 -4.89 0.50 -21.62
N THR A 150 -5.32 -0.59 -21.03
CA THR A 150 -6.01 -1.67 -21.77
C THR A 150 -7.49 -1.37 -21.98
N MET A 151 -8.07 -0.46 -21.16
CA MET A 151 -9.50 -0.18 -21.11
C MET A 151 -10.33 -1.44 -20.81
N ASN A 152 -9.73 -2.44 -20.20
CA ASN A 152 -10.42 -3.67 -19.81
C ASN A 152 -11.16 -3.47 -18.48
N HIS A 153 -12.48 -3.27 -18.57
CA HIS A 153 -13.33 -2.99 -17.43
C HIS A 153 -13.47 -4.19 -16.48
N GLU A 154 -13.31 -5.41 -16.97
CA GLU A 154 -13.39 -6.64 -16.18
C GLU A 154 -12.37 -6.66 -15.04
N LEU A 155 -11.20 -6.03 -15.25
CA LEU A 155 -10.15 -5.88 -14.22
C LEU A 155 -10.65 -5.16 -12.93
N VAL A 156 -11.78 -4.48 -13.02
CA VAL A 156 -12.42 -3.80 -11.87
C VAL A 156 -13.74 -4.46 -11.49
N THR A 157 -14.55 -4.88 -12.48
CA THR A 157 -15.93 -5.33 -12.26
C THR A 157 -16.03 -6.80 -11.92
N ASP A 158 -15.11 -7.64 -12.42
CA ASP A 158 -15.01 -9.05 -12.05
C ASP A 158 -14.05 -9.25 -10.87
N GLN A 159 -14.54 -8.95 -9.67
CA GLN A 159 -13.76 -9.01 -8.45
C GLN A 159 -13.49 -10.46 -7.95
N GLU A 160 -14.14 -11.45 -8.53
CA GLU A 160 -13.85 -12.85 -8.24
C GLU A 160 -12.54 -13.27 -8.91
N GLN A 161 -12.35 -12.90 -10.17
CA GLN A 161 -11.16 -13.24 -10.94
C GLN A 161 -10.02 -12.23 -10.76
N HIS A 162 -10.34 -10.95 -10.61
CA HIS A 162 -9.37 -9.86 -10.60
C HIS A 162 -9.22 -9.22 -9.23
N ALA A 163 -7.98 -9.11 -8.80
CA ALA A 163 -7.63 -8.68 -7.45
C ALA A 163 -7.57 -7.15 -7.28
N PHE A 164 -7.65 -6.35 -8.35
CA PHE A 164 -7.36 -4.92 -8.26
C PHE A 164 -8.23 -4.20 -7.24
N TYR A 165 -9.56 -4.20 -7.44
CA TYR A 165 -10.45 -3.45 -6.56
C TYR A 165 -10.44 -3.99 -5.13
N PRO A 166 -10.59 -5.30 -4.88
CA PRO A 166 -10.58 -5.83 -3.51
C PRO A 166 -9.23 -5.62 -2.81
N LEU A 167 -8.09 -5.76 -3.48
CA LEU A 167 -6.79 -5.49 -2.86
C LEU A 167 -6.57 -3.99 -2.60
N LEU A 168 -7.01 -3.11 -3.50
CA LEU A 168 -6.90 -1.67 -3.27
C LEU A 168 -7.75 -1.27 -2.06
N ARG A 169 -8.99 -1.77 -1.99
CA ARG A 169 -9.90 -1.57 -0.85
C ARG A 169 -9.24 -2.02 0.46
N ALA A 170 -8.73 -3.25 0.51
CA ALA A 170 -8.09 -3.80 1.70
C ALA A 170 -6.77 -3.09 2.05
N SER A 171 -6.00 -2.65 1.07
CA SER A 171 -4.80 -1.84 1.27
C SER A 171 -5.12 -0.47 1.88
N ILE A 172 -6.20 0.17 1.44
CA ILE A 172 -6.69 1.42 2.04
C ILE A 172 -7.24 1.19 3.44
N ASN A 173 -7.95 0.09 3.70
CA ASN A 173 -8.37 -0.29 5.06
C ASN A 173 -7.17 -0.39 6.01
N THR A 174 -6.02 -0.86 5.53
CA THR A 174 -4.78 -0.87 6.32
C THR A 174 -4.39 0.55 6.77
N PHE A 175 -4.45 1.52 5.87
CA PHE A 175 -4.21 2.93 6.21
C PHE A 175 -5.26 3.48 7.17
N LEU A 176 -6.53 3.24 6.88
CA LEU A 176 -7.63 3.74 7.72
C LEU A 176 -7.50 3.28 9.16
N ARG A 177 -7.03 2.05 9.38
CA ARG A 177 -6.77 1.52 10.73
C ARG A 177 -5.58 2.17 11.44
N LEU A 178 -4.68 2.78 10.70
CA LEU A 178 -3.51 3.47 11.24
C LEU A 178 -3.77 4.94 11.54
N LEU A 179 -4.79 5.56 10.94
CA LEU A 179 -5.10 6.98 11.15
C LEU A 179 -5.41 7.30 12.61
N GLU A 180 -5.05 8.50 13.04
CA GLU A 180 -5.32 9.07 14.35
C GLU A 180 -5.97 10.44 14.19
N GLU A 181 -6.95 10.74 15.02
CA GLU A 181 -7.49 12.09 15.12
C GLU A 181 -6.57 12.93 16.01
N GLY A 182 -6.08 14.04 15.46
CA GLY A 182 -5.25 14.99 16.18
C GLY A 182 -6.06 15.96 17.04
N ASP A 183 -5.36 16.75 17.83
CA ASP A 183 -5.98 17.80 18.66
C ASP A 183 -6.57 18.94 17.80
N ASP A 184 -6.17 19.03 16.55
CA ASP A 184 -6.70 19.95 15.53
C ASP A 184 -7.97 19.43 14.83
N GLY A 185 -8.43 18.22 15.20
CA GLY A 185 -9.61 17.58 14.63
C GLY A 185 -9.37 16.96 13.25
N MET A 186 -8.11 16.91 12.78
CA MET A 186 -7.76 16.28 11.50
C MET A 186 -7.28 14.85 11.69
N LEU A 187 -7.31 14.08 10.61
CA LEU A 187 -6.79 12.72 10.56
C LEU A 187 -5.31 12.73 10.19
N HIS A 188 -4.50 12.11 11.01
CA HIS A 188 -3.05 12.01 10.88
C HIS A 188 -2.60 10.57 10.67
N LEU A 189 -1.54 10.39 9.91
CA LEU A 189 -0.80 9.13 9.88
C LEU A 189 0.25 9.13 10.99
N PRO A 190 0.40 8.01 11.71
CA PRO A 190 1.46 7.88 12.70
C PRO A 190 2.84 7.92 12.02
N ARG A 191 3.88 7.83 12.82
CA ARG A 191 5.24 7.74 12.33
C ARG A 191 5.45 6.46 11.50
N LEU A 192 5.48 6.60 10.19
CA LEU A 192 5.65 5.53 9.20
C LEU A 192 6.90 5.77 8.35
N ALA A 193 7.46 4.69 7.80
CA ALA A 193 8.57 4.81 6.88
C ALA A 193 8.14 5.49 5.57
N SER A 194 8.90 6.48 5.17
CA SER A 194 8.96 6.95 3.79
C SER A 194 10.06 6.16 3.08
N PRO A 195 9.77 5.50 1.95
CA PRO A 195 10.70 4.57 1.32
C PRO A 195 12.08 5.14 1.14
N GLU A 196 13.06 4.39 1.67
CA GLU A 196 14.50 4.59 1.64
C GLU A 196 15.00 5.94 2.20
N TYR A 197 14.15 6.72 2.89
CA TYR A 197 14.60 8.00 3.41
C TYR A 197 14.58 8.06 4.94
N THR A 198 13.42 8.15 5.53
CA THR A 198 13.24 8.25 6.99
C THR A 198 11.86 7.77 7.40
N ALA A 199 11.61 7.77 8.71
CA ALA A 199 10.25 7.60 9.23
C ALA A 199 9.79 8.92 9.85
N ASP A 200 8.59 9.34 9.49
CA ASP A 200 7.99 10.58 10.02
C ASP A 200 6.48 10.42 10.23
N THR A 201 5.92 11.26 11.09
CA THR A 201 4.48 11.47 11.20
C THR A 201 4.00 12.15 9.92
N ASP A 202 2.85 11.77 9.43
CA ASP A 202 2.27 12.33 8.21
C ASP A 202 3.24 12.29 7.01
N ALA A 203 4.00 11.21 6.91
CA ALA A 203 4.91 11.05 5.77
C ALA A 203 4.15 11.23 4.45
N HIS A 204 4.59 12.16 3.61
CA HIS A 204 3.89 12.55 2.39
C HIS A 204 3.67 11.40 1.43
N TYR A 205 4.61 10.45 1.38
CA TYR A 205 4.42 9.21 0.65
C TYR A 205 3.15 8.46 1.10
N GLY A 206 2.96 8.30 2.42
CA GLY A 206 1.77 7.65 2.99
C GLY A 206 0.50 8.44 2.70
N LEU A 207 0.52 9.76 2.93
CA LEU A 207 -0.61 10.65 2.64
C LEU A 207 -1.00 10.60 1.15
N ALA A 208 -0.01 10.56 0.24
CA ALA A 208 -0.25 10.51 -1.20
C ALA A 208 -0.91 9.18 -1.60
N MET A 209 -0.42 8.05 -1.08
CA MET A 209 -0.99 6.73 -1.36
C MET A 209 -2.42 6.61 -0.82
N LEU A 210 -2.68 7.11 0.38
CA LEU A 210 -4.02 7.11 0.97
C LEU A 210 -4.99 7.98 0.16
N ARG A 211 -4.60 9.21 -0.19
CA ARG A 211 -5.44 10.09 -1.02
C ARG A 211 -5.75 9.49 -2.38
N TRP A 212 -4.72 9.01 -3.07
CA TRP A 212 -4.90 8.37 -4.36
C TRP A 212 -5.81 7.15 -4.28
N GLY A 213 -5.63 6.30 -3.29
CA GLY A 213 -6.45 5.10 -3.13
C GLY A 213 -7.92 5.42 -2.83
N CYS A 214 -8.19 6.34 -1.90
CA CYS A 214 -9.56 6.77 -1.59
C CYS A 214 -10.24 7.41 -2.82
N GLN A 215 -9.54 8.30 -3.53
CA GLN A 215 -10.07 8.94 -4.75
C GLN A 215 -10.37 7.91 -5.84
N THR A 216 -9.47 6.97 -6.06
CA THR A 216 -9.63 5.90 -7.07
C THR A 216 -10.80 4.99 -6.72
N LEU A 217 -10.92 4.57 -5.45
CA LEU A 217 -12.04 3.74 -5.01
C LEU A 217 -13.38 4.46 -5.17
N LEU A 218 -13.48 5.73 -4.82
CA LEU A 218 -14.69 6.55 -5.03
C LEU A 218 -15.03 6.69 -6.52
N GLU A 219 -14.02 6.99 -7.37
CA GLU A 219 -14.23 7.08 -8.82
C GLU A 219 -14.78 5.77 -9.40
N LEU A 220 -14.15 4.64 -9.04
CA LEU A 220 -14.54 3.33 -9.56
C LEU A 220 -15.88 2.88 -9.01
N ASN A 221 -16.14 3.13 -7.72
CA ASN A 221 -17.43 2.85 -7.09
C ASN A 221 -18.57 3.59 -7.81
N ALA A 222 -18.40 4.88 -8.07
CA ALA A 222 -19.41 5.69 -8.79
C ALA A 222 -19.54 5.25 -10.25
N ARG A 223 -18.41 5.00 -10.94
CA ARG A 223 -18.40 4.64 -12.37
C ARG A 223 -19.10 3.31 -12.65
N TYR A 224 -18.87 2.32 -11.80
CA TYR A 224 -19.39 0.96 -12.00
C TYR A 224 -20.55 0.60 -11.09
N GLN A 225 -21.05 1.55 -10.28
CA GLN A 225 -22.17 1.36 -9.36
C GLN A 225 -21.96 0.14 -8.46
N LEU A 226 -20.78 0.07 -7.83
CA LEU A 226 -20.37 -1.09 -7.02
C LEU A 226 -21.05 -1.11 -5.65
N ASP A 227 -21.68 -0.01 -5.25
CA ASP A 227 -22.41 0.17 -3.98
C ASP A 227 -21.58 -0.23 -2.74
N ASP A 228 -20.29 0.10 -2.77
CA ASP A 228 -19.37 -0.27 -1.70
C ASP A 228 -19.73 0.47 -0.39
N PRO A 229 -19.97 -0.29 0.71
CA PRO A 229 -20.39 0.30 1.99
C PRO A 229 -19.34 1.25 2.60
N LEU A 230 -18.07 1.16 2.20
CA LEU A 230 -17.01 2.02 2.69
C LEU A 230 -16.89 3.36 1.95
N ALA A 231 -17.69 3.62 0.91
CA ALA A 231 -17.58 4.84 0.12
C ALA A 231 -17.68 6.12 0.97
N SER A 232 -18.59 6.16 1.93
CA SER A 232 -18.71 7.30 2.87
C SER A 232 -17.45 7.50 3.72
N ARG A 233 -16.71 6.44 4.00
CA ARG A 233 -15.47 6.47 4.80
C ARG A 233 -14.32 7.07 4.01
N TRP A 234 -14.19 6.69 2.75
CA TRP A 234 -13.18 7.26 1.87
C TRP A 234 -13.40 8.76 1.64
N ALA A 235 -14.68 9.16 1.46
CA ALA A 235 -15.05 10.57 1.35
C ALA A 235 -14.70 11.34 2.64
N TYR A 236 -15.13 10.84 3.81
CA TYR A 236 -14.80 11.44 5.10
C TYR A 236 -13.28 11.55 5.31
N THR A 237 -12.52 10.50 4.95
CA THR A 237 -11.07 10.52 5.07
C THR A 237 -10.45 11.62 4.22
N LEU A 238 -10.89 11.79 2.98
CA LEU A 238 -10.36 12.83 2.09
C LEU A 238 -10.65 14.23 2.59
N GLU A 239 -11.81 14.45 3.20
CA GLU A 239 -12.22 15.75 3.75
C GLU A 239 -11.43 16.13 5.00
N ASN A 240 -11.09 15.14 5.83
CA ASN A 240 -10.51 15.38 7.15
C ASN A 240 -9.01 15.02 7.24
N LEU A 241 -8.41 14.46 6.18
CA LEU A 241 -6.99 14.13 6.20
C LEU A 241 -6.11 15.38 6.19
N VAL A 242 -5.14 15.43 7.10
CA VAL A 242 -4.18 16.53 7.20
C VAL A 242 -3.60 16.91 5.84
N PRO A 243 -3.47 18.20 5.51
CA PRO A 243 -2.85 18.64 4.26
C PRO A 243 -1.36 18.26 4.21
N TYR A 244 -0.77 18.31 3.03
CA TYR A 244 0.68 18.13 2.90
C TYR A 244 1.44 19.25 3.62
N HIS A 245 2.45 18.88 4.38
CA HIS A 245 3.32 19.83 5.05
C HIS A 245 4.24 20.52 4.04
N VAL A 246 4.29 21.83 4.09
CA VAL A 246 5.12 22.65 3.23
C VAL A 246 6.15 23.41 4.07
N GLY A 247 7.40 23.34 3.70
CA GLY A 247 8.50 24.07 4.31
C GLY A 247 9.09 25.14 3.39
N GLU A 248 10.23 25.67 3.76
CA GLU A 248 10.92 26.73 2.99
C GLU A 248 11.24 26.28 1.55
N TYR A 249 11.53 24.99 1.35
CA TYR A 249 11.96 24.44 0.05
C TYR A 249 10.84 23.69 -0.70
N GLY A 250 9.58 23.86 -0.29
CA GLY A 250 8.43 23.17 -0.89
C GLY A 250 7.88 22.04 -0.02
N LEU A 251 7.43 20.95 -0.62
CA LEU A 251 6.89 19.83 0.11
C LEU A 251 7.95 19.21 1.02
N ARG A 252 7.58 18.96 2.28
CA ARG A 252 8.42 18.25 3.25
C ARG A 252 8.29 16.73 3.04
N ILE A 253 9.09 15.95 3.73
CA ILE A 253 8.97 14.48 3.74
C ILE A 253 7.80 14.04 4.62
N GLY A 254 7.56 14.76 5.69
CA GLY A 254 6.48 14.57 6.64
C GLY A 254 6.38 15.77 7.57
N ALA A 255 5.72 15.62 8.69
CA ALA A 255 5.48 16.71 9.63
C ALA A 255 6.77 17.34 10.19
N ASN A 256 7.83 16.55 10.37
CA ASN A 256 9.04 16.96 11.09
C ASN A 256 10.32 16.97 10.23
N SER A 257 10.27 16.42 9.01
CA SER A 257 11.46 16.21 8.19
C SER A 257 11.42 16.99 6.88
N ASP A 258 12.46 17.79 6.64
CA ASP A 258 12.67 18.52 5.40
C ASP A 258 13.53 17.74 4.39
N LEU A 259 13.43 18.15 3.12
CA LEU A 259 14.18 17.55 2.00
C LEU A 259 15.69 17.83 2.02
N LEU A 260 16.16 18.73 2.87
CA LEU A 260 17.53 19.27 2.88
C LEU A 260 18.66 18.24 3.04
N LYS A 261 18.34 17.01 3.38
CA LYS A 261 19.32 15.94 3.57
C LYS A 261 19.09 14.75 2.65
N SER A 262 18.29 14.90 1.63
CA SER A 262 18.15 13.86 0.62
C SER A 262 19.44 13.74 -0.17
N HIS A 263 19.98 12.56 -0.22
CA HIS A 263 21.11 12.19 -1.06
C HIS A 263 20.69 11.38 -2.28
N ARG A 264 19.41 11.51 -2.66
CA ARG A 264 18.82 10.89 -3.85
C ARG A 264 18.00 11.89 -4.65
#